data_363cc8c89e52adb3437e570c5345cb6b
#
_entry.id   363cc8c89e52adb3437e570c5345cb6b
#
_cell.length_a   1.000
_cell.length_b   1.000
_cell.length_c   1.000
_cell.angle_alpha   90.00
_cell.angle_beta   90.00
_cell.angle_gamma   90.00
#
_symmetry.space_group_name_H-M   'P 1'
#
loop_
_entity.id
_entity.type
_entity.pdbx_description
1 polymer ?
#
loop_
_entity_poly.entity_id
_entity_poly.type
_entity_poly.pdbx_seq_one_letter_code
_entity_poly.pdbx_strand_id
1 'polypeptide(L)'
;MGEQKKVLTEAMLRALCLPRGACVPVPEGTALTPLAREYAREHSLTITALPPGQAENGVKPEHMTHLNKSTLVPKTHPRIRLRGKLDSFEALLLQTRLLAREQGKRDAERALGEVYDLAQRVLAAEVNGEPLGPFTILGMDSAALRAASHDPKGFAGLDTHPMPDAGMGGLCLALNSLRTQVRETELAAAEAFVKPEGQVERTDLLEALNRMSSAVYLLFLREIP
;
A
#
# COMPACT_ATOMS: atom_id res chain seq x y z
N MET A 1 11.05 -34.09 -26.44
CA MET A 1 10.19 -33.19 -25.61
C MET A 1 10.53 -31.79 -26.07
N GLY A 2 9.61 -31.12 -26.79
CA GLY A 2 9.88 -29.79 -27.36
C GLY A 2 9.93 -28.73 -26.27
N GLU A 3 11.03 -27.97 -26.23
CA GLU A 3 11.14 -26.75 -25.40
C GLU A 3 10.01 -25.79 -25.81
N GLN A 4 9.08 -25.54 -24.89
CA GLN A 4 8.10 -24.47 -25.05
C GLN A 4 8.85 -23.14 -25.08
N LYS A 5 8.95 -22.51 -26.25
CA LYS A 5 9.51 -21.16 -26.41
C LYS A 5 8.74 -20.21 -25.47
N LYS A 6 9.42 -19.70 -24.47
CA LYS A 6 8.87 -18.65 -23.58
C LYS A 6 8.64 -17.39 -24.43
N VAL A 7 7.43 -16.83 -24.36
CA VAL A 7 7.04 -15.64 -25.13
C VAL A 7 6.66 -14.54 -24.16
N LEU A 8 7.27 -13.36 -24.31
CA LEU A 8 6.91 -12.14 -23.58
C LEU A 8 5.94 -11.31 -24.41
N THR A 9 4.76 -11.05 -23.87
CA THR A 9 3.71 -10.26 -24.54
C THR A 9 3.63 -8.85 -23.97
N GLU A 10 2.99 -7.93 -24.72
CA GLU A 10 2.69 -6.58 -24.25
C GLU A 10 1.86 -6.61 -22.94
N ALA A 11 0.82 -7.45 -22.89
CA ALA A 11 -0.02 -7.60 -21.70
C ALA A 11 0.80 -7.99 -20.45
N MET A 12 1.81 -8.86 -20.61
CA MET A 12 2.71 -9.21 -19.51
C MET A 12 3.57 -8.03 -19.07
N LEU A 13 4.08 -7.24 -20.02
CA LEU A 13 4.86 -6.02 -19.67
C LEU A 13 4.01 -4.97 -18.99
N ARG A 14 2.78 -4.75 -19.44
CA ARG A 14 1.82 -3.83 -18.78
C ARG A 14 1.49 -4.27 -17.36
N ALA A 15 1.27 -5.58 -17.15
CA ALA A 15 0.98 -6.14 -15.82
C ALA A 15 2.12 -5.97 -14.82
N LEU A 16 3.36 -5.73 -15.28
CA LEU A 16 4.50 -5.47 -14.41
C LEU A 16 4.49 -4.04 -13.82
N CYS A 17 3.70 -3.11 -14.38
CA CYS A 17 3.61 -1.71 -13.92
C CYS A 17 4.99 -1.06 -13.68
N LEU A 18 5.93 -1.27 -14.60
CA LEU A 18 7.31 -0.81 -14.42
C LEU A 18 7.45 0.68 -14.72
N PRO A 19 8.28 1.41 -13.97
CA PRO A 19 8.60 2.78 -14.30
C PRO A 19 9.36 2.88 -15.63
N ARG A 20 9.24 4.03 -16.29
CA ARG A 20 9.97 4.30 -17.53
C ARG A 20 11.47 4.12 -17.32
N GLY A 21 12.14 3.44 -18.25
CA GLY A 21 13.57 3.15 -18.15
C GLY A 21 13.94 1.92 -17.32
N ALA A 22 12.95 1.18 -16.82
CA ALA A 22 13.20 -0.03 -16.03
C ALA A 22 13.85 -1.14 -16.84
N CYS A 23 14.66 -1.97 -16.17
CA CYS A 23 15.20 -3.21 -16.75
C CYS A 23 14.24 -4.37 -16.50
N VAL A 24 13.94 -5.12 -17.55
CA VAL A 24 13.07 -6.31 -17.52
C VAL A 24 13.95 -7.55 -17.76
N PRO A 25 14.32 -8.29 -16.72
CA PRO A 25 15.06 -9.53 -16.88
C PRO A 25 14.14 -10.62 -17.47
N VAL A 26 14.58 -11.27 -18.53
CA VAL A 26 13.87 -12.37 -19.16
C VAL A 26 14.80 -13.58 -19.32
N PRO A 27 14.30 -14.82 -19.25
CA PRO A 27 15.09 -16.01 -19.53
C PRO A 27 15.70 -15.92 -20.94
N GLU A 28 16.93 -16.43 -21.10
CA GLU A 28 17.57 -16.50 -22.41
C GLU A 28 16.68 -17.29 -23.40
N GLY A 29 16.60 -16.84 -24.65
CA GLY A 29 15.73 -17.44 -25.66
C GLY A 29 14.27 -17.04 -25.56
N THR A 30 13.87 -16.13 -24.67
CA THR A 30 12.52 -15.57 -24.62
C THR A 30 12.24 -14.75 -25.87
N ALA A 31 11.21 -15.12 -26.65
CA ALA A 31 10.75 -14.36 -27.80
C ALA A 31 9.84 -13.20 -27.35
N LEU A 32 10.07 -12.00 -27.87
CA LEU A 32 9.16 -10.86 -27.66
C LEU A 32 8.17 -10.78 -28.83
N THR A 33 6.89 -10.57 -28.50
CA THR A 33 5.90 -10.22 -29.55
C THR A 33 6.20 -8.84 -30.14
N PRO A 34 5.75 -8.52 -31.35
CA PRO A 34 5.93 -7.19 -31.97
C PRO A 34 5.40 -6.07 -31.02
N LEU A 35 4.21 -6.23 -30.47
CA LEU A 35 3.60 -5.28 -29.51
C LEU A 35 4.42 -5.15 -28.23
N ALA A 36 5.01 -6.23 -27.71
CA ALA A 36 5.89 -6.16 -26.54
C ALA A 36 7.16 -5.34 -26.81
N ARG A 37 7.74 -5.45 -28.01
CA ARG A 37 8.90 -4.65 -28.41
C ARG A 37 8.55 -3.17 -28.54
N GLU A 38 7.42 -2.85 -29.12
CA GLU A 38 6.92 -1.49 -29.28
C GLU A 38 6.66 -0.85 -27.91
N TYR A 39 5.95 -1.54 -27.04
CA TYR A 39 5.70 -1.11 -25.66
C TYR A 39 7.01 -0.88 -24.90
N ALA A 40 7.96 -1.81 -24.97
CA ALA A 40 9.26 -1.66 -24.31
C ALA A 40 10.01 -0.41 -24.82
N ARG A 41 9.97 -0.13 -26.13
CA ARG A 41 10.59 1.07 -26.72
C ARG A 41 9.91 2.35 -26.25
N GLU A 42 8.58 2.42 -26.29
CA GLU A 42 7.80 3.60 -25.85
C GLU A 42 8.02 3.94 -24.37
N HIS A 43 8.16 2.92 -23.54
CA HIS A 43 8.41 3.07 -22.11
C HIS A 43 9.90 3.05 -21.75
N SER A 44 10.80 3.04 -22.75
CA SER A 44 12.27 2.98 -22.55
C SER A 44 12.70 1.78 -21.71
N LEU A 45 11.96 0.67 -21.73
CA LEU A 45 12.30 -0.53 -20.97
C LEU A 45 13.50 -1.23 -21.60
N THR A 46 14.45 -1.65 -20.79
CA THR A 46 15.60 -2.45 -21.24
C THR A 46 15.31 -3.93 -20.98
N ILE A 47 15.16 -4.72 -22.03
CA ILE A 47 14.99 -6.17 -21.90
C ILE A 47 16.39 -6.79 -21.79
N THR A 48 16.69 -7.44 -20.68
CA THR A 48 17.99 -8.06 -20.41
C THR A 48 17.82 -9.56 -20.31
N ALA A 49 18.55 -10.32 -21.12
CA ALA A 49 18.60 -11.77 -20.98
C ALA A 49 19.26 -12.14 -19.65
N LEU A 50 18.62 -13.00 -18.88
CA LEU A 50 19.27 -13.62 -17.72
C LEU A 50 20.32 -14.62 -18.21
N PRO A 51 21.54 -14.61 -17.65
CA PRO A 51 22.54 -15.61 -18.01
C PRO A 51 22.02 -17.03 -17.82
N PRO A 52 22.41 -17.99 -18.69
CA PRO A 52 22.08 -19.39 -18.50
C PRO A 52 22.54 -19.86 -17.12
N GLY A 53 21.65 -20.49 -16.35
CA GLY A 53 21.92 -20.99 -15.00
C GLY A 53 21.41 -20.12 -13.85
N GLN A 54 21.03 -18.84 -14.04
CA GLN A 54 20.40 -18.06 -12.98
C GLN A 54 18.88 -18.32 -12.88
N ALA A 55 18.24 -18.77 -13.95
CA ALA A 55 16.84 -19.21 -13.94
C ALA A 55 16.69 -20.71 -13.61
N GLU A 56 17.74 -21.49 -13.75
CA GLU A 56 17.69 -22.97 -13.61
C GLU A 56 17.97 -23.47 -12.19
N ASN A 57 18.64 -22.68 -11.34
CA ASN A 57 19.01 -23.13 -10.00
C ASN A 57 18.01 -22.76 -8.89
N GLY A 58 16.81 -22.28 -9.22
CA GLY A 58 15.77 -21.96 -8.23
C GLY A 58 16.15 -20.87 -7.21
N VAL A 59 17.31 -20.24 -7.33
CA VAL A 59 17.77 -19.20 -6.40
C VAL A 59 17.33 -17.84 -6.94
N LYS A 60 16.36 -17.26 -6.24
CA LYS A 60 15.88 -15.89 -6.51
C LYS A 60 17.00 -14.89 -6.21
N PRO A 61 17.35 -13.97 -7.16
CA PRO A 61 18.32 -12.90 -6.87
C PRO A 61 17.89 -12.03 -5.70
N GLU A 62 18.82 -11.59 -4.85
CA GLU A 62 18.52 -10.84 -3.62
C GLU A 62 17.77 -9.50 -3.86
N HIS A 63 17.99 -8.84 -5.01
CA HIS A 63 17.31 -7.61 -5.38
C HIS A 63 15.90 -7.82 -5.98
N MET A 64 15.47 -9.09 -6.16
CA MET A 64 14.18 -9.48 -6.71
C MET A 64 13.25 -10.04 -5.64
N THR A 65 11.94 -9.96 -5.86
CA THR A 65 10.92 -10.56 -5.02
C THR A 65 9.70 -10.98 -5.84
N HIS A 66 8.89 -11.88 -5.28
CA HIS A 66 7.64 -12.28 -5.91
C HIS A 66 6.55 -11.24 -5.68
N LEU A 67 5.99 -10.70 -6.77
CA LEU A 67 4.79 -9.89 -6.75
C LEU A 67 3.55 -10.75 -6.46
N ASN A 68 3.52 -11.91 -7.10
CA ASN A 68 2.54 -12.99 -6.89
C ASN A 68 3.25 -14.35 -7.09
N LYS A 69 2.50 -15.45 -7.12
CA LYS A 69 3.05 -16.82 -7.22
C LYS A 69 3.94 -17.04 -8.45
N SER A 70 3.70 -16.31 -9.55
CA SER A 70 4.34 -16.53 -10.85
C SER A 70 5.18 -15.34 -11.35
N THR A 71 5.09 -14.18 -10.73
CA THR A 71 5.70 -12.94 -11.23
C THR A 71 6.79 -12.47 -10.29
N LEU A 72 8.02 -12.41 -10.82
CA LEU A 72 9.19 -11.89 -10.10
C LEU A 72 9.43 -10.44 -10.54
N VAL A 73 9.60 -9.54 -9.57
CA VAL A 73 9.84 -8.10 -9.79
C VAL A 73 11.00 -7.60 -8.94
N PRO A 74 11.63 -6.46 -9.29
CA PRO A 74 12.59 -5.80 -8.42
C PRO A 74 11.97 -5.43 -7.06
N LYS A 75 12.74 -5.48 -5.98
CA LYS A 75 12.28 -5.02 -4.66
C LYS A 75 11.88 -3.54 -4.62
N THR A 76 12.29 -2.76 -5.62
CA THR A 76 11.91 -1.35 -5.80
C THR A 76 10.58 -1.16 -6.53
N HIS A 77 9.91 -2.24 -6.93
CA HIS A 77 8.59 -2.17 -7.59
C HIS A 77 7.57 -1.43 -6.71
N PRO A 78 6.73 -0.51 -7.26
CA PRO A 78 5.80 0.31 -6.47
C PRO A 78 4.89 -0.49 -5.55
N ARG A 79 4.33 -1.62 -6.01
CA ARG A 79 3.49 -2.49 -5.16
C ARG A 79 4.28 -3.17 -4.03
N ILE A 80 5.57 -3.48 -4.23
CA ILE A 80 6.42 -4.00 -3.15
C ILE A 80 6.74 -2.90 -2.14
N ARG A 81 6.97 -1.66 -2.60
CA ARG A 81 7.12 -0.50 -1.72
C ARG A 81 5.86 -0.28 -0.88
N LEU A 82 4.67 -0.36 -1.49
CA LEU A 82 3.39 -0.26 -0.79
C LEU A 82 3.28 -1.32 0.32
N ARG A 83 3.59 -2.59 0.03
CA ARG A 83 3.58 -3.66 1.04
C ARG A 83 4.52 -3.35 2.21
N GLY A 84 5.74 -2.88 1.93
CA GLY A 84 6.67 -2.47 2.99
C GLY A 84 6.18 -1.26 3.81
N LYS A 85 5.43 -0.33 3.20
CA LYS A 85 4.79 0.77 3.93
C LYS A 85 3.61 0.27 4.78
N LEU A 86 2.83 -0.70 4.30
CA LEU A 86 1.79 -1.36 5.08
C LEU A 86 2.38 -2.08 6.29
N ASP A 87 3.46 -2.86 6.11
CA ASP A 87 4.16 -3.54 7.21
C ASP A 87 4.62 -2.53 8.29
N SER A 88 5.19 -1.39 7.87
CA SER A 88 5.64 -0.34 8.79
C SER A 88 4.46 0.32 9.52
N PHE A 89 3.35 0.56 8.81
CA PHE A 89 2.13 1.10 9.39
C PHE A 89 1.52 0.14 10.42
N GLU A 90 1.41 -1.15 10.10
CA GLU A 90 0.90 -2.18 11.00
C GLU A 90 1.75 -2.33 12.27
N ALA A 91 3.08 -2.28 12.13
CA ALA A 91 3.98 -2.33 13.28
C ALA A 91 3.77 -1.14 14.23
N LEU A 92 3.68 0.09 13.70
CA LEU A 92 3.41 1.29 14.49
C LEU A 92 2.01 1.26 15.10
N LEU A 93 1.02 0.73 14.38
CA LEU A 93 -0.35 0.59 14.84
C LEU A 93 -0.44 -0.34 16.05
N LEU A 94 0.25 -1.48 16.02
CA LEU A 94 0.31 -2.40 17.16
C LEU A 94 0.97 -1.76 18.38
N GLN A 95 2.04 -0.98 18.21
CA GLN A 95 2.69 -0.23 19.28
C GLN A 95 1.73 0.81 19.89
N THR A 96 1.02 1.56 19.05
CA THR A 96 0.05 2.57 19.48
C THR A 96 -1.14 1.92 20.21
N ARG A 97 -1.59 0.76 19.72
CA ARG A 97 -2.66 -0.03 20.37
C ARG A 97 -2.24 -0.54 21.74
N LEU A 98 -0.99 -1.03 21.88
CA LEU A 98 -0.44 -1.44 23.17
C LEU A 98 -0.40 -0.27 24.15
N LEU A 99 0.07 0.90 23.70
CA LEU A 99 0.11 2.12 24.53
C LEU A 99 -1.30 2.53 25.01
N ALA A 100 -2.32 2.47 24.11
CA ALA A 100 -3.70 2.74 24.48
C ALA A 100 -4.21 1.78 25.58
N ARG A 101 -3.88 0.49 25.45
CA ARG A 101 -4.18 -0.54 26.46
C ARG A 101 -3.53 -0.24 27.81
N GLU A 102 -2.24 0.06 27.83
CA GLU A 102 -1.48 0.36 29.07
C GLU A 102 -2.01 1.61 29.78
N GLN A 103 -2.54 2.57 29.03
CA GLN A 103 -3.17 3.78 29.58
C GLN A 103 -4.67 3.59 29.91
N GLY A 104 -5.22 2.38 29.77
CA GLY A 104 -6.63 2.08 30.04
C GLY A 104 -7.62 2.72 29.06
N LYS A 105 -7.17 3.17 27.90
CA LYS A 105 -7.97 3.82 26.85
C LYS A 105 -8.65 2.76 25.97
N ARG A 106 -9.62 2.02 26.54
CA ARG A 106 -10.25 0.84 25.90
C ARG A 106 -10.92 1.13 24.58
N ASP A 107 -11.55 2.31 24.43
CA ASP A 107 -12.21 2.68 23.17
C ASP A 107 -11.19 2.95 22.06
N ALA A 108 -10.09 3.61 22.38
CA ALA A 108 -8.98 3.80 21.43
C ALA A 108 -8.33 2.46 21.09
N GLU A 109 -8.09 1.58 22.05
CA GLU A 109 -7.55 0.23 21.81
C GLU A 109 -8.43 -0.58 20.87
N ARG A 110 -9.78 -0.57 21.06
CA ARG A 110 -10.72 -1.26 20.20
C ARG A 110 -10.72 -0.69 18.78
N ALA A 111 -10.82 0.63 18.65
CA ALA A 111 -10.84 1.29 17.35
C ALA A 111 -9.53 1.10 16.57
N LEU A 112 -8.38 1.11 17.24
CA LEU A 112 -7.10 0.74 16.63
C LEU A 112 -7.08 -0.73 16.17
N GLY A 113 -7.80 -1.63 16.85
CA GLY A 113 -8.04 -2.99 16.39
C GLY A 113 -8.79 -3.03 15.06
N GLU A 114 -9.87 -2.26 14.91
CA GLU A 114 -10.65 -2.16 13.66
C GLU A 114 -9.79 -1.61 12.49
N VAL A 115 -8.93 -0.62 12.78
CA VAL A 115 -7.96 -0.09 11.80
C VAL A 115 -6.96 -1.17 11.39
N TYR A 116 -6.46 -1.97 12.33
CA TYR A 116 -5.53 -3.07 12.06
C TYR A 116 -6.17 -4.14 11.17
N ASP A 117 -7.38 -4.57 11.50
CA ASP A 117 -8.11 -5.57 10.72
C ASP A 117 -8.36 -5.09 9.28
N LEU A 118 -8.64 -3.78 9.10
CA LEU A 118 -8.78 -3.20 7.77
C LEU A 118 -7.43 -3.16 7.03
N ALA A 119 -6.31 -2.83 7.68
CA ALA A 119 -4.98 -2.84 7.07
C ALA A 119 -4.60 -4.23 6.56
N GLN A 120 -4.86 -5.29 7.35
CA GLN A 120 -4.67 -6.67 6.93
C GLN A 120 -5.53 -7.05 5.71
N ARG A 121 -6.78 -6.60 5.67
CA ARG A 121 -7.68 -6.80 4.52
C ARG A 121 -7.18 -6.06 3.27
N VAL A 122 -6.65 -4.84 3.41
CA VAL A 122 -6.04 -4.07 2.31
C VAL A 122 -4.84 -4.82 1.75
N LEU A 123 -3.94 -5.33 2.60
CA LEU A 123 -2.79 -6.11 2.17
C LEU A 123 -3.22 -7.41 1.46
N ALA A 124 -4.19 -8.14 2.01
CA ALA A 124 -4.70 -9.36 1.41
C ALA A 124 -5.35 -9.08 0.03
N ALA A 125 -6.18 -8.05 -0.09
CA ALA A 125 -6.83 -7.65 -1.33
C ALA A 125 -5.80 -7.19 -2.39
N GLU A 126 -4.72 -6.52 -1.96
CA GLU A 126 -3.62 -6.14 -2.85
C GLU A 126 -2.87 -7.37 -3.37
N VAL A 127 -2.49 -8.29 -2.49
CA VAL A 127 -1.69 -9.48 -2.85
C VAL A 127 -2.48 -10.41 -3.75
N ASN A 128 -3.76 -10.65 -3.44
CA ASN A 128 -4.63 -11.58 -4.17
C ASN A 128 -5.22 -10.96 -5.45
N GLY A 129 -5.20 -9.64 -5.58
CA GLY A 129 -5.85 -8.93 -6.69
C GLY A 129 -7.38 -8.91 -6.57
N GLU A 130 -7.92 -9.12 -5.38
CA GLU A 130 -9.36 -9.16 -5.10
C GLU A 130 -9.88 -7.77 -4.70
N PRO A 131 -11.15 -7.44 -4.98
CA PRO A 131 -11.77 -6.21 -4.50
C PRO A 131 -11.81 -6.15 -2.97
N LEU A 132 -11.57 -4.97 -2.41
CA LEU A 132 -11.79 -4.73 -0.99
C LEU A 132 -13.29 -4.51 -0.75
N GLY A 133 -13.92 -5.38 0.04
CA GLY A 133 -15.32 -5.24 0.43
C GLY A 133 -15.56 -4.03 1.36
N PRO A 134 -16.83 -3.72 1.67
CA PRO A 134 -17.20 -2.62 2.55
C PRO A 134 -16.55 -2.76 3.94
N PHE A 135 -16.37 -1.62 4.60
CA PHE A 135 -15.76 -1.56 5.94
C PHE A 135 -16.40 -0.45 6.78
N THR A 136 -16.28 -0.58 8.08
CA THR A 136 -16.60 0.44 9.07
C THR A 136 -15.45 0.57 10.07
N ILE A 137 -15.21 1.77 10.57
CA ILE A 137 -14.27 2.06 11.68
C ILE A 137 -14.97 3.06 12.59
N LEU A 138 -14.86 2.90 13.91
CA LEU A 138 -15.56 3.74 14.89
C LEU A 138 -17.10 3.69 14.72
N GLY A 139 -17.62 2.62 14.15
CA GLY A 139 -19.06 2.51 13.80
C GLY A 139 -19.49 3.36 12.61
N MET A 140 -18.56 3.96 11.87
CA MET A 140 -18.79 4.84 10.73
C MET A 140 -18.36 4.16 9.42
N ASP A 141 -19.15 4.37 8.37
CA ASP A 141 -18.76 4.02 7.00
C ASP A 141 -17.79 5.06 6.41
N SER A 142 -17.37 4.84 5.17
CA SER A 142 -16.41 5.70 4.46
C SER A 142 -16.89 7.16 4.36
N ALA A 143 -18.16 7.40 4.10
CA ALA A 143 -18.72 8.74 3.95
C ALA A 143 -18.78 9.48 5.30
N ALA A 144 -19.24 8.78 6.36
CA ALA A 144 -19.32 9.33 7.70
C ALA A 144 -17.93 9.63 8.29
N LEU A 145 -16.94 8.75 8.08
CA LEU A 145 -15.54 9.00 8.48
C LEU A 145 -14.99 10.26 7.82
N ARG A 146 -15.25 10.43 6.52
CA ARG A 146 -14.82 11.62 5.80
C ARG A 146 -15.49 12.87 6.36
N ALA A 147 -16.81 12.88 6.53
CA ALA A 147 -17.54 14.01 7.06
C ALA A 147 -17.04 14.40 8.46
N ALA A 148 -16.93 13.43 9.38
CA ALA A 148 -16.47 13.67 10.74
C ALA A 148 -15.03 14.22 10.79
N SER A 149 -14.13 13.73 9.95
CA SER A 149 -12.72 14.20 9.93
C SER A 149 -12.57 15.64 9.40
N HIS A 150 -13.55 16.17 8.70
CA HIS A 150 -13.61 17.57 8.24
C HIS A 150 -14.38 18.50 9.17
N ASP A 151 -15.00 17.97 10.21
CA ASP A 151 -15.75 18.74 11.20
C ASP A 151 -15.26 18.46 12.63
N PRO A 152 -14.08 19.00 13.02
CA PRO A 152 -13.55 18.84 14.39
C PRO A 152 -14.50 19.40 15.45
N LYS A 153 -15.26 20.44 15.10
CA LYS A 153 -16.21 21.07 16.01
C LYS A 153 -17.39 20.14 16.30
N GLY A 154 -18.03 19.61 15.29
CA GLY A 154 -19.14 18.67 15.46
C GLY A 154 -18.73 17.34 16.08
N PHE A 155 -17.49 16.88 15.84
CA PHE A 155 -17.01 15.60 16.34
C PHE A 155 -16.42 15.66 17.77
N ALA A 156 -15.64 16.69 18.07
CA ALA A 156 -14.85 16.79 19.31
C ALA A 156 -15.02 18.16 20.03
N GLY A 157 -15.87 19.05 19.54
CA GLY A 157 -16.08 20.38 20.13
C GLY A 157 -14.92 21.37 19.91
N LEU A 158 -13.99 21.08 18.97
CA LEU A 158 -12.82 21.89 18.72
C LEU A 158 -13.06 22.87 17.59
N ASP A 159 -12.87 24.18 17.81
CA ASP A 159 -13.14 25.21 16.80
C ASP A 159 -12.20 25.17 15.60
N THR A 160 -11.01 24.55 15.73
CA THR A 160 -10.01 24.45 14.67
C THR A 160 -9.36 23.06 14.66
N HIS A 161 -8.65 22.72 13.58
CA HIS A 161 -7.78 21.56 13.55
C HIS A 161 -6.58 21.78 14.49
N PRO A 162 -6.46 21.00 15.58
CA PRO A 162 -5.39 21.21 16.55
C PRO A 162 -4.03 20.80 15.95
N MET A 163 -3.02 21.61 16.23
CA MET A 163 -1.64 21.25 15.93
C MET A 163 -1.10 20.33 17.04
N PRO A 164 -0.40 19.23 16.68
CA PRO A 164 0.21 18.35 17.67
C PRO A 164 1.24 19.11 18.52
N ASP A 165 1.17 18.91 19.84
CA ASP A 165 2.09 19.50 20.82
C ASP A 165 2.57 18.43 21.81
N ALA A 166 3.80 18.56 22.29
CA ALA A 166 4.41 17.60 23.23
C ALA A 166 3.62 17.46 24.56
N GLY A 167 2.89 18.50 24.97
CA GLY A 167 2.05 18.50 26.16
C GLY A 167 0.78 17.65 26.05
N MET A 168 0.41 17.21 24.84
CA MET A 168 -0.80 16.39 24.63
C MET A 168 -0.66 14.93 25.13
N GLY A 169 0.54 14.52 25.53
CA GLY A 169 0.79 13.19 26.09
C GLY A 169 1.10 12.13 25.03
N GLY A 170 1.61 10.99 25.53
CA GLY A 170 2.21 9.96 24.67
C GLY A 170 1.25 9.33 23.66
N LEU A 171 -0.02 9.08 24.04
CA LEU A 171 -0.99 8.47 23.13
C LEU A 171 -1.37 9.42 21.99
N CYS A 172 -1.60 10.70 22.26
CA CYS A 172 -1.86 11.70 21.21
C CYS A 172 -0.71 11.80 20.22
N LEU A 173 0.53 11.82 20.70
CA LEU A 173 1.71 11.86 19.82
C LEU A 173 1.88 10.57 19.01
N ALA A 174 1.61 9.41 19.62
CA ALA A 174 1.61 8.13 18.90
C ALA A 174 0.52 8.07 17.81
N LEU A 175 -0.69 8.55 18.10
CA LEU A 175 -1.78 8.66 17.13
C LEU A 175 -1.42 9.62 15.99
N ASN A 176 -0.78 10.77 16.28
CA ASN A 176 -0.31 11.66 15.22
C ASN A 176 0.77 11.00 14.35
N SER A 177 1.73 10.28 14.95
CA SER A 177 2.74 9.53 14.20
C SER A 177 2.11 8.45 13.33
N LEU A 178 1.13 7.73 13.87
CA LEU A 178 0.38 6.72 13.12
C LEU A 178 -0.39 7.36 11.94
N ARG A 179 -0.99 8.53 12.13
CA ARG A 179 -1.66 9.29 11.06
C ARG A 179 -0.70 9.67 9.93
N THR A 180 0.50 10.11 10.25
CA THR A 180 1.49 10.44 9.22
C THR A 180 1.95 9.19 8.48
N GLN A 181 2.13 8.06 9.18
CA GLN A 181 2.54 6.81 8.57
C GLN A 181 1.48 6.25 7.61
N VAL A 182 0.19 6.29 7.95
CA VAL A 182 -0.85 5.83 7.01
C VAL A 182 -0.95 6.74 5.78
N ARG A 183 -0.70 8.05 5.91
CA ARG A 183 -0.63 8.96 4.75
C ARG A 183 0.53 8.65 3.83
N GLU A 184 1.70 8.29 4.36
CA GLU A 184 2.81 7.81 3.53
C GLU A 184 2.48 6.50 2.82
N THR A 185 1.71 5.63 3.48
CA THR A 185 1.21 4.38 2.88
C THR A 185 0.22 4.66 1.75
N GLU A 186 -0.67 5.64 1.94
CA GLU A 186 -1.59 6.12 0.90
C GLU A 186 -0.84 6.67 -0.32
N LEU A 187 0.21 7.47 -0.11
CA LEU A 187 1.06 7.96 -1.21
C LEU A 187 1.74 6.81 -1.97
N ALA A 188 2.25 5.81 -1.26
CA ALA A 188 2.82 4.62 -1.91
C ALA A 188 1.77 3.82 -2.70
N ALA A 189 0.53 3.78 -2.24
CA ALA A 189 -0.58 3.18 -2.99
C ALA A 189 -0.92 4.01 -4.24
N ALA A 190 -0.90 5.35 -4.15
CA ALA A 190 -1.08 6.20 -5.31
C ALA A 190 0.03 5.97 -6.35
N GLU A 191 1.30 5.89 -5.94
CA GLU A 191 2.41 5.53 -6.84
C GLU A 191 2.23 4.16 -7.50
N ALA A 192 1.60 3.20 -6.80
CA ALA A 192 1.39 1.85 -7.30
C ALA A 192 0.21 1.72 -8.27
N PHE A 193 -0.83 2.53 -8.13
CA PHE A 193 -2.14 2.34 -8.77
C PHE A 193 -2.67 3.51 -9.57
N VAL A 194 -2.04 4.70 -9.51
CA VAL A 194 -2.41 5.85 -10.35
C VAL A 194 -1.50 5.86 -11.58
N LYS A 195 -2.09 5.76 -12.76
CA LYS A 195 -1.37 5.82 -14.03
C LYS A 195 -1.00 7.27 -14.40
N PRO A 196 0.03 7.48 -15.23
CA PRO A 196 0.40 8.83 -15.68
C PRO A 196 -0.75 9.63 -16.30
N GLU A 197 -1.70 8.93 -16.94
CA GLU A 197 -2.89 9.51 -17.56
C GLU A 197 -3.99 9.87 -16.54
N GLY A 198 -3.75 9.64 -15.24
CA GLY A 198 -4.70 9.91 -14.15
C GLY A 198 -5.74 8.81 -13.92
N GLN A 199 -5.69 7.71 -14.66
CA GLN A 199 -6.55 6.54 -14.39
C GLN A 199 -6.10 5.86 -13.09
N VAL A 200 -7.07 5.50 -12.23
CA VAL A 200 -6.83 4.81 -10.96
C VAL A 200 -7.31 3.37 -11.05
N GLU A 201 -6.43 2.40 -10.77
CA GLU A 201 -6.75 0.97 -10.87
C GLU A 201 -7.41 0.41 -9.61
N ARG A 202 -7.04 0.89 -8.42
CA ARG A 202 -7.47 0.38 -7.12
C ARG A 202 -8.00 1.51 -6.24
N THR A 203 -9.11 2.11 -6.67
CA THR A 203 -9.81 3.16 -5.92
C THR A 203 -10.27 2.68 -4.54
N ASP A 204 -10.63 1.40 -4.42
CA ASP A 204 -11.03 0.75 -3.18
C ASP A 204 -9.92 0.77 -2.12
N LEU A 205 -8.68 0.46 -2.48
CA LEU A 205 -7.55 0.47 -1.56
C LEU A 205 -7.13 1.90 -1.18
N LEU A 206 -7.12 2.82 -2.15
CA LEU A 206 -6.82 4.23 -1.89
C LEU A 206 -7.87 4.85 -0.96
N GLU A 207 -9.15 4.56 -1.17
CA GLU A 207 -10.21 5.03 -0.29
C GLU A 207 -10.04 4.48 1.13
N ALA A 208 -9.76 3.18 1.29
CA ALA A 208 -9.57 2.56 2.59
C ALA A 208 -8.40 3.20 3.36
N LEU A 209 -7.25 3.41 2.72
CA LEU A 209 -6.08 4.06 3.33
C LEU A 209 -6.38 5.49 3.75
N ASN A 210 -7.07 6.24 2.91
CA ASN A 210 -7.51 7.60 3.22
C ASN A 210 -8.49 7.61 4.42
N ARG A 211 -9.44 6.66 4.49
CA ARG A 211 -10.36 6.52 5.62
C ARG A 211 -9.66 6.07 6.91
N MET A 212 -8.66 5.21 6.85
CA MET A 212 -7.82 4.90 8.01
C MET A 212 -7.12 6.14 8.56
N SER A 213 -6.58 7.01 7.68
CA SER A 213 -6.02 8.30 8.10
C SER A 213 -7.05 9.18 8.81
N SER A 214 -8.29 9.24 8.27
CA SER A 214 -9.41 9.96 8.91
C SER A 214 -9.75 9.38 10.28
N ALA A 215 -9.86 8.05 10.40
CA ALA A 215 -10.18 7.38 11.66
C ALA A 215 -9.11 7.63 12.74
N VAL A 216 -7.82 7.51 12.38
CA VAL A 216 -6.71 7.79 13.30
C VAL A 216 -6.71 9.25 13.73
N TYR A 217 -7.05 10.18 12.81
CA TYR A 217 -7.22 11.58 13.16
C TYR A 217 -8.38 11.81 14.14
N LEU A 218 -9.52 11.18 13.93
CA LEU A 218 -10.66 11.25 14.86
C LEU A 218 -10.30 10.69 16.25
N LEU A 219 -9.51 9.61 16.32
CA LEU A 219 -8.97 9.10 17.58
C LEU A 219 -8.05 10.13 18.24
N PHE A 220 -7.16 10.77 17.48
CA PHE A 220 -6.30 11.83 17.98
C PHE A 220 -7.13 12.97 18.59
N LEU A 221 -8.20 13.43 17.93
CA LEU A 221 -9.08 14.49 18.46
C LEU A 221 -9.75 14.11 19.79
N ARG A 222 -10.11 12.83 19.98
CA ARG A 222 -10.74 12.35 21.23
C ARG A 222 -9.78 12.25 22.40
N GLU A 223 -8.48 12.09 22.13
CA GLU A 223 -7.46 11.89 23.14
C GLU A 223 -6.74 13.18 23.55
N ILE A 224 -7.07 14.31 22.93
CA ILE A 224 -6.59 15.64 23.34
C ILE A 224 -7.10 15.93 24.75
N PRO A 225 -6.21 16.36 25.71
CA PRO A 225 -6.57 16.67 27.08
C PRO A 225 -7.62 17.77 27.21
#